data_f3e71bf791c3d9495d620e40409ed6a0
#
_entry.id   f3e71bf791c3d9495d620e40409ed6a0
#
_cell.length_a   1.000
_cell.length_b   1.000
_cell.length_c   1.000
_cell.angle_alpha   90.00
_cell.angle_beta   90.00
_cell.angle_gamma   90.00
#
_symmetry.space_group_name_H-M   'P 1'
#
loop_
_entity.id
_entity.type
_entity.pdbx_description
1 polymer ?
#
loop_
_entity_poly.entity_id
_entity_poly.type
_entity_poly.pdbx_seq_one_letter_code
_entity_poly.pdbx_strand_id
1 'polypeptide(L)'
;QKYPSATVVIHCYPIDFTGFAAQFDTGVHVVIPSTRQIPTQCVDPKIKHRSRMHMNLASLEAKQVDPEAYPVLLDIEGNLSENTGGNFFVVSDGVVKTPDSKNALEGVSRATVIELCQQLGIPVSEEVLQPYDAYIADEAFLTSTPYCMIPATKLNGQPINDGTPGPITNRLLAAWSELIGLDIVG
;
A
#
# COMPACT_ATOMS: atom_id res chain seq x y z
N GLN A 1 29.77 -28.62 -1.46
CA GLN A 1 29.08 -28.29 -0.20
C GLN A 1 27.60 -28.58 -0.41
N LYS A 2 27.00 -29.55 0.31
CA LYS A 2 25.54 -29.75 0.30
C LYS A 2 24.90 -28.55 1.00
N TYR A 3 24.07 -27.84 0.31
CA TYR A 3 23.23 -26.83 0.95
C TYR A 3 22.34 -27.52 2.00
N PRO A 4 22.21 -26.99 3.21
CA PRO A 4 21.28 -27.51 4.20
C PRO A 4 19.86 -27.55 3.60
N SER A 5 19.10 -28.59 3.91
CA SER A 5 17.70 -28.68 3.53
C SER A 5 16.93 -27.51 4.20
N ALA A 6 16.08 -26.81 3.42
CA ALA A 6 15.25 -25.75 3.97
C ALA A 6 14.23 -26.33 4.96
N THR A 7 14.05 -25.65 6.10
CA THR A 7 12.94 -25.92 7.01
C THR A 7 11.71 -25.19 6.48
N VAL A 8 10.65 -25.91 6.18
CA VAL A 8 9.36 -25.36 5.78
C VAL A 8 8.40 -25.41 6.96
N VAL A 9 7.83 -24.24 7.31
CA VAL A 9 6.84 -24.13 8.37
C VAL A 9 5.60 -23.45 7.79
N ILE A 10 4.43 -24.08 7.94
CA ILE A 10 3.14 -23.55 7.48
C ILE A 10 2.28 -23.28 8.71
N HIS A 11 1.88 -22.01 8.88
CA HIS A 11 0.93 -21.60 9.91
C HIS A 11 -0.34 -21.10 9.24
N CYS A 12 -1.48 -21.63 9.65
CA CYS A 12 -2.81 -21.18 9.20
C CYS A 12 -3.61 -20.72 10.40
N TYR A 13 -4.14 -19.50 10.32
CA TYR A 13 -5.06 -18.94 11.31
C TYR A 13 -6.08 -18.04 10.61
N PRO A 14 -7.30 -17.91 11.16
CA PRO A 14 -8.31 -17.05 10.58
C PRO A 14 -7.86 -15.58 10.62
N ILE A 15 -8.25 -14.82 9.60
CA ILE A 15 -8.12 -13.36 9.59
C ILE A 15 -9.45 -12.75 10.03
N ASP A 16 -9.39 -11.82 10.98
CA ASP A 16 -10.55 -11.01 11.35
C ASP A 16 -10.60 -9.78 10.41
N PHE A 17 -11.51 -9.83 9.44
CA PHE A 17 -11.72 -8.76 8.48
C PHE A 17 -12.51 -7.58 9.06
N THR A 18 -13.26 -7.79 10.16
CA THR A 18 -14.10 -6.75 10.77
C THR A 18 -13.28 -5.56 11.29
N GLY A 19 -12.01 -5.80 11.64
CA GLY A 19 -11.08 -4.74 12.06
C GLY A 19 -10.78 -3.69 10.98
N PHE A 20 -11.10 -3.96 9.71
CA PHE A 20 -10.89 -3.03 8.61
C PHE A 20 -12.17 -2.32 8.16
N ALA A 21 -13.37 -2.77 8.60
CA ALA A 21 -14.64 -2.30 8.08
C ALA A 21 -14.78 -0.78 8.08
N ALA A 22 -14.53 -0.11 9.21
CA ALA A 22 -14.64 1.34 9.31
C ALA A 22 -13.64 2.09 8.40
N GLN A 23 -12.53 1.46 8.03
CA GLN A 23 -11.47 2.09 7.23
C GLN A 23 -11.86 2.21 5.75
N PHE A 24 -12.79 1.41 5.27
CA PHE A 24 -13.31 1.54 3.91
C PHE A 24 -14.11 2.83 3.74
N ASP A 25 -14.87 3.24 4.77
CA ASP A 25 -15.70 4.44 4.74
C ASP A 25 -14.91 5.71 5.07
N THR A 26 -14.02 5.64 6.06
CA THR A 26 -13.32 6.83 6.58
C THR A 26 -11.95 7.04 5.93
N GLY A 27 -11.39 6.00 5.34
CA GLY A 27 -10.00 5.97 4.93
C GLY A 27 -9.02 5.93 6.11
N VAL A 28 -7.74 5.82 5.81
CA VAL A 28 -6.66 5.74 6.80
C VAL A 28 -5.73 6.94 6.73
N HIS A 29 -5.05 7.20 7.85
CA HIS A 29 -3.97 8.16 7.93
C HIS A 29 -2.65 7.51 7.52
N VAL A 30 -2.02 8.03 6.48
CA VAL A 30 -0.67 7.65 6.06
C VAL A 30 0.36 8.59 6.65
N VAL A 31 1.44 8.05 7.18
CA VAL A 31 2.58 8.81 7.69
C VAL A 31 3.85 8.38 6.97
N ILE A 32 4.64 9.35 6.53
CA ILE A 32 5.97 9.13 5.98
C ILE A 32 6.98 9.21 7.14
N PRO A 33 7.54 8.08 7.59
CA PRO A 33 8.51 8.05 8.69
C PRO A 33 9.89 8.53 8.26
N SER A 34 10.79 8.78 9.20
CA SER A 34 12.20 9.07 8.92
C SER A 34 12.98 7.84 8.48
N THR A 35 12.60 6.66 8.96
CA THR A 35 13.16 5.38 8.51
C THR A 35 12.92 5.17 7.01
N ARG A 36 13.98 4.78 6.28
CA ARG A 36 13.96 4.56 4.83
C ARG A 36 13.85 3.08 4.48
N GLN A 37 13.38 2.80 3.27
CA GLN A 37 13.45 1.48 2.65
C GLN A 37 14.92 1.06 2.50
N ILE A 38 15.21 -0.23 2.66
CA ILE A 38 16.54 -0.77 2.44
C ILE A 38 16.91 -0.57 0.97
N PRO A 39 18.09 0.02 0.65
CA PRO A 39 18.53 0.19 -0.72
C PRO A 39 18.57 -1.14 -1.49
N THR A 40 18.14 -1.12 -2.74
CA THR A 40 18.08 -2.30 -3.61
C THR A 40 19.44 -2.97 -3.80
N GLN A 41 20.52 -2.19 -3.67
CA GLN A 41 21.90 -2.71 -3.68
C GLN A 41 22.22 -3.62 -2.48
N CYS A 42 21.46 -3.48 -1.39
CA CYS A 42 21.65 -4.31 -0.19
C CYS A 42 20.72 -5.53 -0.21
N VAL A 43 19.44 -5.31 -0.49
CA VAL A 43 18.42 -6.36 -0.57
C VAL A 43 17.40 -5.97 -1.64
N ASP A 44 17.20 -6.82 -2.63
CA ASP A 44 16.16 -6.62 -3.65
C ASP A 44 14.77 -6.69 -2.99
N PRO A 45 13.92 -5.65 -3.08
CA PRO A 45 12.61 -5.62 -2.44
C PRO A 45 11.65 -6.70 -2.94
N LYS A 46 11.89 -7.27 -4.13
CA LYS A 46 11.12 -8.41 -4.65
C LYS A 46 11.31 -9.69 -3.83
N ILE A 47 12.36 -9.75 -3.01
CA ILE A 47 12.58 -10.86 -2.07
C ILE A 47 11.68 -10.67 -0.85
N LYS A 48 10.54 -11.35 -0.82
CA LYS A 48 9.61 -11.31 0.33
C LYS A 48 10.18 -12.09 1.51
N HIS A 49 10.86 -11.39 2.42
CA HIS A 49 11.53 -11.99 3.59
C HIS A 49 10.96 -11.47 4.92
N ARG A 50 11.32 -12.14 6.03
CA ARG A 50 10.86 -11.79 7.39
C ARG A 50 11.80 -10.86 8.15
N SER A 51 13.00 -10.58 7.63
CA SER A 51 13.97 -9.66 8.24
C SER A 51 13.58 -8.19 7.97
N ARG A 52 12.53 -7.73 8.66
CA ARG A 52 11.82 -6.48 8.37
C ARG A 52 11.96 -5.44 9.48
N MET A 53 13.14 -5.35 10.11
CA MET A 53 13.38 -4.45 11.25
C MET A 53 13.10 -2.98 10.90
N HIS A 54 13.55 -2.51 9.74
CA HIS A 54 13.30 -1.15 9.26
C HIS A 54 11.80 -0.84 9.12
N MET A 55 11.01 -1.79 8.66
CA MET A 55 9.55 -1.64 8.55
C MET A 55 8.88 -1.58 9.94
N ASN A 56 9.38 -2.36 10.91
CA ASN A 56 8.89 -2.28 12.28
C ASN A 56 9.23 -0.92 12.92
N LEU A 57 10.44 -0.39 12.69
CA LEU A 57 10.83 0.95 13.13
C LEU A 57 9.95 2.02 12.49
N ALA A 58 9.71 1.94 11.19
CA ALA A 58 8.80 2.84 10.48
C ALA A 58 7.38 2.82 11.07
N SER A 59 6.87 1.63 11.42
CA SER A 59 5.57 1.50 12.08
C SER A 59 5.55 2.13 13.47
N LEU A 60 6.61 2.00 14.24
CA LEU A 60 6.72 2.65 15.55
C LEU A 60 6.77 4.18 15.42
N GLU A 61 7.50 4.72 14.44
CA GLU A 61 7.53 6.16 14.17
C GLU A 61 6.16 6.69 13.77
N ALA A 62 5.46 6.02 12.86
CA ALA A 62 4.13 6.42 12.42
C ALA A 62 3.14 6.44 13.60
N LYS A 63 3.18 5.42 14.46
CA LYS A 63 2.32 5.33 15.64
C LYS A 63 2.59 6.36 16.72
N GLN A 64 3.74 7.03 16.71
CA GLN A 64 3.99 8.19 17.56
C GLN A 64 3.23 9.44 17.09
N VAL A 65 2.92 9.51 15.79
CA VAL A 65 2.13 10.60 15.21
C VAL A 65 0.64 10.32 15.37
N ASP A 66 0.22 9.09 15.07
CA ASP A 66 -1.16 8.64 15.21
C ASP A 66 -1.14 7.11 15.45
N PRO A 67 -1.75 6.60 16.54
CA PRO A 67 -1.74 5.18 16.87
C PRO A 67 -2.27 4.26 15.77
N GLU A 68 -3.18 4.76 14.92
CA GLU A 68 -3.79 4.01 13.81
C GLU A 68 -3.12 4.28 12.46
N ALA A 69 -2.05 5.08 12.40
CA ALA A 69 -1.39 5.44 11.15
C ALA A 69 -0.70 4.26 10.47
N TYR A 70 -0.74 4.28 9.17
CA TYR A 70 -0.03 3.38 8.28
C TYR A 70 1.22 4.07 7.72
N PRO A 71 2.42 3.52 7.92
CA PRO A 71 3.63 4.12 7.37
C PRO A 71 3.78 3.82 5.87
N VAL A 72 4.18 4.81 5.09
CA VAL A 72 4.68 4.65 3.73
C VAL A 72 6.12 5.13 3.70
N LEU A 73 7.04 4.23 3.37
CA LEU A 73 8.47 4.51 3.39
C LEU A 73 8.90 5.27 2.13
N LEU A 74 9.95 6.06 2.29
CA LEU A 74 10.70 6.57 1.15
C LEU A 74 11.95 5.71 0.92
N ASP A 75 12.41 5.68 -0.32
CA ASP A 75 13.74 5.17 -0.62
C ASP A 75 14.84 6.15 -0.13
N ILE A 76 16.10 5.81 -0.37
CA ILE A 76 17.23 6.66 0.03
C ILE A 76 17.37 7.93 -0.83
N GLU A 77 16.70 8.00 -1.96
CA GLU A 77 16.67 9.16 -2.86
C GLU A 77 15.51 10.10 -2.54
N GLY A 78 14.61 9.69 -1.63
CA GLY A 78 13.45 10.48 -1.18
C GLY A 78 12.18 10.21 -1.98
N ASN A 79 12.15 9.18 -2.82
CA ASN A 79 10.96 8.80 -3.56
C ASN A 79 10.06 7.87 -2.72
N LEU A 80 8.76 7.91 -2.97
CA LEU A 80 7.80 6.99 -2.38
C LEU A 80 8.14 5.54 -2.75
N SER A 81 8.00 4.64 -1.79
CA SER A 81 8.24 3.22 -1.96
C SER A 81 6.95 2.44 -1.65
N GLU A 82 6.85 1.84 -0.49
CA GLU A 82 5.74 0.99 -0.13
C GLU A 82 5.31 1.16 1.33
N ASN A 83 4.13 0.67 1.67
CA ASN A 83 3.70 0.48 3.04
C ASN A 83 4.39 -0.74 3.66
N THR A 84 4.49 -0.80 4.97
CA THR A 84 5.12 -1.92 5.68
C THR A 84 4.41 -3.26 5.49
N GLY A 85 3.18 -3.27 5.05
CA GLY A 85 2.37 -4.48 4.81
C GLY A 85 1.80 -4.59 3.40
N GLY A 86 2.07 -3.62 2.53
CA GLY A 86 1.46 -3.55 1.20
C GLY A 86 2.04 -2.45 0.33
N ASN A 87 1.38 -2.14 -0.77
CA ASN A 87 1.81 -1.11 -1.72
C ASN A 87 0.96 0.17 -1.58
N PHE A 88 1.49 1.25 -2.11
CA PHE A 88 0.86 2.58 -2.07
C PHE A 88 0.53 3.05 -3.48
N PHE A 89 -0.61 3.69 -3.61
CA PHE A 89 -1.11 4.26 -4.86
C PHE A 89 -1.62 5.68 -4.62
N VAL A 90 -1.52 6.50 -5.66
CA VAL A 90 -2.16 7.80 -5.74
C VAL A 90 -3.00 7.88 -7.01
N VAL A 91 -3.97 8.76 -7.05
CA VAL A 91 -4.74 9.10 -8.24
C VAL A 91 -4.55 10.58 -8.50
N SER A 92 -4.19 10.94 -9.72
CA SER A 92 -4.08 12.33 -10.16
C SER A 92 -4.63 12.46 -11.58
N ASP A 93 -5.50 13.42 -11.80
CA ASP A 93 -6.15 13.67 -13.11
C ASP A 93 -6.77 12.40 -13.72
N GLY A 94 -7.36 11.56 -12.89
CA GLY A 94 -7.99 10.30 -13.32
C GLY A 94 -7.02 9.15 -13.66
N VAL A 95 -5.72 9.33 -13.44
CA VAL A 95 -4.67 8.30 -13.64
C VAL A 95 -4.29 7.70 -12.30
N VAL A 96 -4.37 6.39 -12.18
CA VAL A 96 -3.86 5.63 -11.03
C VAL A 96 -2.35 5.46 -11.18
N LYS A 97 -1.59 5.84 -10.16
CA LYS A 97 -0.12 5.79 -10.17
C LYS A 97 0.41 5.04 -8.96
N THR A 98 1.47 4.26 -9.14
CA THR A 98 2.13 3.55 -8.05
C THR A 98 3.64 3.58 -8.23
N PRO A 99 4.41 3.59 -7.13
CA PRO A 99 5.86 3.48 -7.22
C PRO A 99 6.31 2.28 -8.06
N ASP A 100 7.37 2.48 -8.84
CA ASP A 100 7.93 1.41 -9.65
C ASP A 100 8.50 0.26 -8.78
N SER A 101 8.65 -0.93 -9.38
CA SER A 101 9.07 -2.13 -8.66
C SER A 101 10.55 -2.16 -8.29
N LYS A 102 11.33 -1.11 -8.59
CA LYS A 102 12.74 -1.04 -8.17
C LYS A 102 12.86 -0.96 -6.65
N ASN A 103 11.95 -0.22 -6.01
CA ASN A 103 12.03 0.11 -4.59
C ASN A 103 10.86 -0.44 -3.77
N ALA A 104 10.00 -1.27 -4.37
CA ALA A 104 8.81 -1.84 -3.73
C ALA A 104 8.62 -3.31 -4.11
N LEU A 105 8.00 -4.08 -3.22
CA LEU A 105 7.60 -5.45 -3.53
C LEU A 105 6.53 -5.46 -4.64
N GLU A 106 6.70 -6.36 -5.61
CA GLU A 106 5.68 -6.66 -6.62
C GLU A 106 4.52 -7.44 -5.96
N GLY A 107 3.65 -6.69 -5.25
CA GLY A 107 2.56 -7.28 -4.47
C GLY A 107 1.48 -7.90 -5.36
N VAL A 108 0.90 -9.03 -4.94
CA VAL A 108 -0.23 -9.65 -5.64
C VAL A 108 -1.42 -8.69 -5.68
N SER A 109 -1.77 -8.08 -4.55
CA SER A 109 -2.83 -7.05 -4.50
C SER A 109 -2.54 -5.84 -5.38
N ARG A 110 -1.26 -5.44 -5.50
CA ARG A 110 -0.84 -4.39 -6.43
C ARG A 110 -1.12 -4.78 -7.88
N ALA A 111 -0.76 -6.01 -8.27
CA ALA A 111 -1.03 -6.54 -9.61
C ALA A 111 -2.54 -6.58 -9.90
N THR A 112 -3.34 -7.04 -8.94
CA THR A 112 -4.82 -7.05 -9.06
C THR A 112 -5.38 -5.65 -9.32
N VAL A 113 -4.91 -4.60 -8.63
CA VAL A 113 -5.34 -3.22 -8.91
C VAL A 113 -5.00 -2.81 -10.33
N ILE A 114 -3.78 -3.09 -10.80
CA ILE A 114 -3.36 -2.76 -12.17
C ILE A 114 -4.24 -3.48 -13.19
N GLU A 115 -4.54 -4.76 -12.99
CA GLU A 115 -5.43 -5.54 -13.84
C GLU A 115 -6.86 -4.98 -13.84
N LEU A 116 -7.40 -4.61 -12.68
CA LEU A 116 -8.72 -3.98 -12.56
C LEU A 116 -8.77 -2.62 -13.27
N CYS A 117 -7.73 -1.81 -13.14
CA CYS A 117 -7.63 -0.55 -13.88
C CYS A 117 -7.71 -0.79 -15.40
N GLN A 118 -6.97 -1.78 -15.92
CA GLN A 118 -6.99 -2.14 -17.33
C GLN A 118 -8.38 -2.62 -17.78
N GLN A 119 -9.05 -3.47 -17.00
CA GLN A 119 -10.39 -3.97 -17.29
C GLN A 119 -11.44 -2.86 -17.31
N LEU A 120 -11.31 -1.88 -16.43
CA LEU A 120 -12.23 -0.75 -16.30
C LEU A 120 -11.90 0.42 -17.23
N GLY A 121 -10.81 0.34 -18.01
CA GLY A 121 -10.33 1.44 -18.84
C GLY A 121 -9.84 2.65 -18.05
N ILE A 122 -9.38 2.45 -16.81
CA ILE A 122 -8.75 3.48 -15.99
C ILE A 122 -7.26 3.52 -16.34
N PRO A 123 -6.71 4.67 -16.75
CA PRO A 123 -5.27 4.78 -16.98
C PRO A 123 -4.47 4.44 -15.71
N VAL A 124 -3.42 3.64 -15.86
CA VAL A 124 -2.55 3.25 -14.75
C VAL A 124 -1.08 3.32 -15.16
N SER A 125 -0.22 3.83 -14.29
CA SER A 125 1.23 3.91 -14.51
C SER A 125 2.03 3.46 -13.29
N GLU A 126 3.19 2.87 -13.59
CA GLU A 126 4.23 2.56 -12.62
C GLU A 126 5.37 3.55 -12.86
N GLU A 127 5.63 4.42 -11.88
CA GLU A 127 6.57 5.54 -12.08
C GLU A 127 7.24 5.94 -10.76
N VAL A 128 8.28 6.77 -10.87
CA VAL A 128 8.89 7.39 -9.70
C VAL A 128 7.94 8.45 -9.17
N LEU A 129 7.52 8.30 -7.91
CA LEU A 129 6.64 9.23 -7.20
C LEU A 129 7.38 9.85 -6.03
N GLN A 130 7.16 11.13 -5.79
CA GLN A 130 7.69 11.86 -4.64
C GLN A 130 6.59 12.15 -3.61
N PRO A 131 6.95 12.50 -2.37
CA PRO A 131 5.94 12.92 -1.38
C PRO A 131 5.02 14.04 -1.87
N TYR A 132 5.54 14.95 -2.70
CA TYR A 132 4.74 16.02 -3.29
C TYR A 132 3.58 15.49 -4.12
N ASP A 133 3.78 14.43 -4.91
CA ASP A 133 2.74 13.83 -5.75
C ASP A 133 1.58 13.27 -4.90
N ALA A 134 1.90 12.75 -3.71
CA ALA A 134 0.87 12.27 -2.77
C ALA A 134 0.14 13.42 -2.05
N TYR A 135 0.80 14.56 -1.80
CA TYR A 135 0.16 15.72 -1.19
C TYR A 135 -0.84 16.42 -2.12
N ILE A 136 -0.59 16.41 -3.43
CA ILE A 136 -1.46 17.03 -4.44
C ILE A 136 -2.40 16.05 -5.13
N ALA A 137 -2.39 14.78 -4.73
CA ALA A 137 -3.22 13.74 -5.32
C ALA A 137 -4.71 14.01 -5.10
N ASP A 138 -5.54 13.60 -6.05
CA ASP A 138 -7.00 13.61 -5.93
C ASP A 138 -7.47 12.50 -4.98
N GLU A 139 -6.79 11.32 -5.01
CA GLU A 139 -7.07 10.18 -4.14
C GLU A 139 -5.77 9.44 -3.82
N ALA A 140 -5.76 8.68 -2.73
CA ALA A 140 -4.72 7.70 -2.45
C ALA A 140 -5.30 6.47 -1.79
N PHE A 141 -4.59 5.34 -1.89
CA PHE A 141 -4.97 4.10 -1.22
C PHE A 141 -3.78 3.16 -0.99
N LEU A 142 -3.97 2.26 -0.06
CA LEU A 142 -3.05 1.17 0.25
C LEU A 142 -3.61 -0.16 -0.26
N THR A 143 -2.73 -1.11 -0.60
CA THR A 143 -3.13 -2.47 -0.97
C THR A 143 -2.41 -3.50 -0.13
N SER A 144 -3.12 -4.53 0.29
CA SER A 144 -2.55 -5.68 0.98
C SER A 144 -3.49 -6.88 0.92
N THR A 145 -2.98 -8.09 1.10
CA THR A 145 -3.81 -9.31 1.10
C THR A 145 -4.95 -9.28 2.12
N PRO A 146 -4.76 -8.83 3.39
CA PRO A 146 -5.84 -8.87 4.38
C PRO A 146 -7.03 -7.97 4.09
N TYR A 147 -6.83 -6.83 3.43
CA TYR A 147 -7.87 -5.83 3.21
C TYR A 147 -8.06 -5.46 1.73
N CYS A 148 -7.47 -6.21 0.81
CA CYS A 148 -7.48 -5.90 -0.63
C CYS A 148 -6.92 -4.51 -0.94
N MET A 149 -7.72 -3.47 -0.75
CA MET A 149 -7.31 -2.06 -0.80
C MET A 149 -8.10 -1.23 0.23
N ILE A 150 -7.45 -0.23 0.82
CA ILE A 150 -8.05 0.69 1.78
C ILE A 150 -7.77 2.14 1.32
N PRO A 151 -8.78 3.03 1.28
CA PRO A 151 -8.57 4.44 0.98
C PRO A 151 -7.59 5.07 1.97
N ALA A 152 -6.70 5.95 1.49
CA ALA A 152 -5.85 6.80 2.32
C ALA A 152 -6.35 8.24 2.16
N THR A 153 -6.90 8.81 3.23
CA THR A 153 -7.56 10.12 3.19
C THR A 153 -6.75 11.22 3.87
N LYS A 154 -5.63 10.85 4.50
CA LYS A 154 -4.77 11.78 5.22
C LYS A 154 -3.30 11.41 5.07
N LEU A 155 -2.43 12.38 4.85
CA LEU A 155 -0.98 12.23 4.76
C LEU A 155 -0.27 13.19 5.72
N ASN A 156 0.55 12.67 6.64
CA ASN A 156 1.30 13.46 7.63
C ASN A 156 0.44 14.52 8.33
N GLY A 157 -0.80 14.19 8.68
CA GLY A 157 -1.73 15.10 9.35
C GLY A 157 -2.52 16.04 8.43
N GLN A 158 -2.23 16.09 7.13
CA GLN A 158 -2.97 16.88 6.15
C GLN A 158 -3.97 16.00 5.39
N PRO A 159 -5.18 16.47 5.09
CA PRO A 159 -6.09 15.73 4.23
C PRO A 159 -5.51 15.60 2.82
N ILE A 160 -5.76 14.45 2.19
CA ILE A 160 -5.55 14.27 0.75
C ILE A 160 -6.83 14.74 0.09
N ASN A 161 -6.74 15.73 -0.81
CA ASN A 161 -7.88 16.41 -1.41
C ASN A 161 -8.89 16.88 -0.33
N ASP A 162 -10.12 16.41 -0.34
CA ASP A 162 -11.18 16.74 0.64
C ASP A 162 -11.16 15.85 1.90
N GLY A 163 -10.26 14.87 1.96
CA GLY A 163 -10.13 13.96 3.11
C GLY A 163 -11.16 12.83 3.14
N THR A 164 -11.76 12.50 2.00
CA THR A 164 -12.71 11.39 1.86
C THR A 164 -12.26 10.38 0.80
N PRO A 165 -12.74 9.11 0.84
CA PRO A 165 -12.47 8.15 -0.20
C PRO A 165 -12.97 8.61 -1.56
N GLY A 166 -12.10 8.59 -2.56
CA GLY A 166 -12.44 9.13 -3.89
C GLY A 166 -13.18 8.14 -4.80
N PRO A 167 -13.74 8.65 -5.91
CA PRO A 167 -14.60 7.86 -6.79
C PRO A 167 -13.85 6.74 -7.54
N ILE A 168 -12.58 6.92 -7.88
CA ILE A 168 -11.79 5.86 -8.56
C ILE A 168 -11.49 4.74 -7.58
N THR A 169 -11.10 5.07 -6.35
CA THR A 169 -10.89 4.09 -5.28
C THR A 169 -12.14 3.26 -5.03
N ASN A 170 -13.30 3.91 -4.90
CA ASN A 170 -14.59 3.22 -4.69
C ASN A 170 -14.96 2.33 -5.89
N ARG A 171 -14.70 2.80 -7.11
CA ARG A 171 -14.95 2.00 -8.32
C ARG A 171 -14.06 0.76 -8.39
N LEU A 172 -12.80 0.86 -7.98
CA LEU A 172 -11.87 -0.27 -7.89
C LEU A 172 -12.29 -1.26 -6.79
N LEU A 173 -12.74 -0.79 -5.63
CA LEU A 173 -13.26 -1.64 -4.55
C LEU A 173 -14.50 -2.44 -5.00
N ALA A 174 -15.44 -1.79 -5.70
CA ALA A 174 -16.61 -2.46 -6.25
C ALA A 174 -16.21 -3.54 -7.27
N ALA A 175 -15.30 -3.22 -8.18
CA ALA A 175 -14.81 -4.20 -9.17
C ALA A 175 -14.04 -5.36 -8.51
N TRP A 176 -13.33 -5.09 -7.43
CA TRP A 176 -12.65 -6.15 -6.67
C TRP A 176 -13.67 -7.06 -5.98
N SER A 177 -14.73 -6.49 -5.37
CA SER A 177 -15.84 -7.26 -4.78
C SER A 177 -16.48 -8.18 -5.82
N GLU A 178 -16.75 -7.68 -7.03
CA GLU A 178 -17.27 -8.50 -8.13
C GLU A 178 -16.30 -9.63 -8.52
N LEU A 179 -15.00 -9.33 -8.63
CA LEU A 179 -13.97 -10.31 -9.00
C LEU A 179 -13.93 -11.51 -8.05
N ILE A 180 -14.09 -11.29 -6.75
CA ILE A 180 -14.01 -12.36 -5.75
C ILE A 180 -15.36 -12.90 -5.34
N GLY A 181 -16.47 -12.29 -5.80
CA GLY A 181 -17.84 -12.69 -5.45
C GLY A 181 -18.21 -12.43 -3.98
N LEU A 182 -17.57 -11.46 -3.35
CA LEU A 182 -17.80 -11.06 -1.96
C LEU A 182 -17.81 -9.54 -1.86
N ASP A 183 -18.82 -8.99 -1.18
CA ASP A 183 -18.83 -7.57 -0.85
C ASP A 183 -17.72 -7.27 0.19
N ILE A 184 -16.71 -6.50 -0.25
CA ILE A 184 -15.56 -6.17 0.61
C ILE A 184 -15.91 -5.02 1.56
N VAL A 185 -16.81 -4.15 1.15
CA VAL A 185 -17.07 -2.87 1.83
C VAL A 185 -18.19 -3.00 2.87
N GLY A 186 -19.20 -3.93 2.66
CA GLY A 186 -20.28 -3.98 3.61
C GLY A 186 -21.30 -5.04 3.45
#